data_0c432056923134c3e6c8737a205f3781
#
_entry.id   0c432056923134c3e6c8737a205f3781
#
_cell.length_a   1.000
_cell.length_b   1.000
_cell.length_c   1.000
_cell.angle_alpha   90.00
_cell.angle_beta   90.00
_cell.angle_gamma   90.00
#
_symmetry.space_group_name_H-M   'P 1'
#
loop_
_entity.id
_entity.type
_entity.pdbx_description
1 polymer ?
#
loop_
_entity_poly.entity_id
_entity_poly.type
_entity_poly.pdbx_seq_one_letter_code
_entity_poly.pdbx_strand_id
1 'polypeptide(L)'
;MLELLSEPFTYDYMLRAMTVGSLVGGICAFLSAYIILKGWSLIGDALSHSVVPGVALAYMLGLPFAIGAFFAGGLAATTILFLHEKTKLKQDTIIGLIFTSFFGFGLFLVSVSPIPIDVRSIFLGNILSISPADTLQLLIICAVTITCLAILWKDFLVLFFDELHAQSLGQNTRLMKVLFFTLLSASTVAALQTVGAFLVIAMVIIPGATAYLLSDRFETVSYTHLTLPTKDSV
;
A
#
# COMPACT_ATOMS: atom_id res chain seq x y z
N MET A 1 10.24 23.21 28.65
CA MET A 1 9.08 22.65 27.90
C MET A 1 9.31 22.67 26.37
N LEU A 2 9.88 23.72 25.79
CA LEU A 2 10.29 23.75 24.39
C LEU A 2 11.44 22.78 24.07
N GLU A 3 12.40 22.62 24.97
CA GLU A 3 13.50 21.66 24.81
C GLU A 3 13.01 20.20 24.77
N LEU A 4 12.02 19.83 25.57
CA LEU A 4 11.39 18.52 25.55
C LEU A 4 10.66 18.23 24.22
N LEU A 5 10.13 19.24 23.55
CA LEU A 5 9.47 19.12 22.24
C LEU A 5 10.48 19.03 21.10
N SER A 6 11.67 19.61 21.23
CA SER A 6 12.73 19.53 20.23
C SER A 6 13.65 18.34 20.37
N GLU A 7 13.67 17.68 21.53
CA GLU A 7 14.52 16.52 21.83
C GLU A 7 14.37 15.36 20.80
N PRO A 8 13.15 14.98 20.35
CA PRO A 8 13.00 13.93 19.34
C PRO A 8 13.68 14.25 17.99
N PHE A 9 13.83 15.53 17.66
CA PHE A 9 14.44 15.98 16.40
C PHE A 9 15.98 16.00 16.44
N THR A 10 16.58 15.70 17.57
CA THR A 10 18.05 15.63 17.72
C THR A 10 18.60 14.24 17.41
N TYR A 11 17.75 13.20 17.35
CA TYR A 11 18.15 11.83 17.10
C TYR A 11 17.96 11.44 15.63
N ASP A 12 19.01 10.99 14.97
CA ASP A 12 19.00 10.60 13.54
C ASP A 12 17.98 9.49 13.22
N TYR A 13 17.83 8.50 14.11
CA TYR A 13 16.87 7.41 13.92
C TYR A 13 15.42 7.93 13.99
N MET A 14 15.16 8.91 14.83
CA MET A 14 13.86 9.52 14.97
C MET A 14 13.49 10.36 13.73
N LEU A 15 14.46 11.15 13.23
CA LEU A 15 14.28 11.90 11.98
C LEU A 15 14.02 10.98 10.79
N ARG A 16 14.75 9.87 10.70
CA ARG A 16 14.49 8.85 9.65
C ARG A 16 13.09 8.26 9.78
N ALA A 17 12.70 7.85 10.99
CA ALA A 17 11.37 7.29 11.24
C ALA A 17 10.26 8.27 10.84
N MET A 18 10.40 9.55 11.21
CA MET A 18 9.43 10.60 10.89
C MET A 18 9.36 10.89 9.38
N THR A 19 10.51 11.02 8.71
CA THR A 19 10.56 11.31 7.27
C THR A 19 10.02 10.15 6.45
N VAL A 20 10.45 8.92 6.73
CA VAL A 20 9.98 7.73 6.03
C VAL A 20 8.49 7.48 6.31
N GLY A 21 8.07 7.57 7.58
CA GLY A 21 6.67 7.41 7.96
C GLY A 21 5.75 8.43 7.29
N SER A 22 6.17 9.69 7.21
CA SER A 22 5.40 10.75 6.54
C SER A 22 5.29 10.52 5.03
N LEU A 23 6.37 10.14 4.37
CA LEU A 23 6.37 9.85 2.92
C LEU A 23 5.50 8.64 2.59
N VAL A 24 5.68 7.55 3.32
CA VAL A 24 4.88 6.32 3.15
C VAL A 24 3.41 6.59 3.43
N GLY A 25 3.10 7.30 4.52
CA GLY A 25 1.73 7.69 4.87
C GLY A 25 1.07 8.55 3.79
N GLY A 26 1.81 9.54 3.26
CA GLY A 26 1.32 10.40 2.16
C GLY A 26 1.00 9.62 0.89
N ILE A 27 1.86 8.67 0.50
CA ILE A 27 1.62 7.81 -0.67
C ILE A 27 0.43 6.88 -0.46
N CYS A 28 0.37 6.23 0.69
CA CYS A 28 -0.77 5.37 1.05
C CYS A 28 -2.08 6.16 1.05
N ALA A 29 -2.08 7.38 1.58
CA ALA A 29 -3.24 8.26 1.56
C ALA A 29 -3.67 8.65 0.14
N PHE A 30 -2.72 8.95 -0.74
CA PHE A 30 -3.02 9.27 -2.14
C PHE A 30 -3.59 8.05 -2.90
N LEU A 31 -2.98 6.87 -2.74
CA LEU A 31 -3.49 5.63 -3.32
C LEU A 31 -4.86 5.25 -2.75
N SER A 32 -5.09 5.52 -1.47
CA SER A 32 -6.35 5.29 -0.78
C SER A 32 -7.53 5.99 -1.47
N ALA A 33 -7.34 7.21 -1.97
CA ALA A 33 -8.38 7.95 -2.67
C ALA A 33 -8.94 7.18 -3.90
N TYR A 34 -8.06 6.58 -4.70
CA TYR A 34 -8.47 5.77 -5.86
C TYR A 34 -9.13 4.46 -5.47
N ILE A 35 -8.61 3.81 -4.44
CA ILE A 35 -9.15 2.53 -3.94
C ILE A 35 -10.58 2.72 -3.44
N ILE A 36 -10.81 3.77 -2.65
CA ILE A 36 -12.13 4.08 -2.10
C ILE A 36 -13.09 4.54 -3.20
N LEU A 37 -12.63 5.34 -4.18
CA LEU A 37 -13.43 5.74 -5.34
C LEU A 37 -13.99 4.52 -6.10
N LYS A 38 -13.22 3.44 -6.21
CA LYS A 38 -13.65 2.19 -6.85
C LYS A 38 -14.47 1.28 -5.94
N GLY A 39 -14.56 1.59 -4.63
CA GLY A 39 -15.23 0.74 -3.65
C GLY A 39 -14.40 -0.48 -3.23
N TRP A 40 -13.07 -0.43 -3.36
CA TRP A 40 -12.15 -1.54 -3.09
C TRP A 40 -11.57 -1.47 -1.67
N SER A 41 -12.42 -1.29 -0.67
CA SER A 41 -12.00 -1.08 0.71
C SER A 41 -11.16 -2.22 1.30
N LEU A 42 -11.38 -3.47 0.88
CA LEU A 42 -10.68 -4.64 1.42
C LEU A 42 -9.33 -4.91 0.75
N ILE A 43 -8.95 -4.19 -0.32
CA ILE A 43 -7.75 -4.53 -1.08
C ILE A 43 -6.45 -4.23 -0.32
N GLY A 44 -6.45 -3.20 0.52
CA GLY A 44 -5.30 -2.88 1.37
C GLY A 44 -5.00 -4.00 2.37
N ASP A 45 -6.06 -4.54 2.99
CA ASP A 45 -5.98 -5.68 3.90
C ASP A 45 -5.49 -6.93 3.17
N ALA A 46 -6.11 -7.25 2.04
CA ALA A 46 -5.74 -8.40 1.23
C ALA A 46 -4.26 -8.35 0.79
N LEU A 47 -3.77 -7.22 0.32
CA LEU A 47 -2.37 -7.09 -0.10
C LEU A 47 -1.41 -7.19 1.07
N SER A 48 -1.71 -6.56 2.21
CA SER A 48 -0.85 -6.59 3.40
C SER A 48 -0.63 -8.02 3.93
N HIS A 49 -1.64 -8.85 3.87
CA HIS A 49 -1.56 -10.24 4.32
C HIS A 49 -1.11 -11.23 3.23
N SER A 50 -1.39 -10.93 1.96
CA SER A 50 -0.94 -11.75 0.82
C SER A 50 0.57 -11.74 0.61
N VAL A 51 1.27 -10.84 1.27
CA VAL A 51 2.74 -10.75 1.26
C VAL A 51 3.40 -11.90 2.06
N VAL A 52 2.70 -12.46 3.05
CA VAL A 52 3.26 -13.46 4.00
C VAL A 52 3.94 -14.66 3.31
N PRO A 53 3.33 -15.33 2.30
CA PRO A 53 3.99 -16.44 1.63
C PRO A 53 5.27 -16.04 0.90
N GLY A 54 5.30 -14.83 0.31
CA GLY A 54 6.49 -14.33 -0.36
C GLY A 54 7.62 -14.04 0.60
N VAL A 55 7.30 -13.49 1.76
CA VAL A 55 8.27 -13.29 2.86
C VAL A 55 8.82 -14.62 3.34
N ALA A 56 7.97 -15.60 3.60
CA ALA A 56 8.38 -16.92 4.03
C ALA A 56 9.32 -17.58 3.01
N LEU A 57 8.98 -17.53 1.71
CA LEU A 57 9.82 -18.04 0.64
C LEU A 57 11.15 -17.28 0.54
N ALA A 58 11.15 -15.96 0.65
CA ALA A 58 12.38 -15.16 0.62
C ALA A 58 13.34 -15.56 1.76
N TYR A 59 12.81 -15.74 2.98
CA TYR A 59 13.60 -16.24 4.10
C TYR A 59 14.18 -17.64 3.84
N MET A 60 13.39 -18.56 3.30
CA MET A 60 13.83 -19.92 2.99
C MET A 60 14.92 -19.96 1.90
N LEU A 61 14.86 -19.02 0.95
CA LEU A 61 15.81 -18.92 -0.17
C LEU A 61 17.01 -17.99 0.11
N GLY A 62 17.05 -17.35 1.29
CA GLY A 62 18.08 -16.37 1.62
C GLY A 62 18.02 -15.08 0.79
N LEU A 63 16.86 -14.74 0.26
CA LEU A 63 16.61 -13.53 -0.54
C LEU A 63 16.16 -12.36 0.36
N PRO A 64 16.37 -11.12 -0.11
CA PRO A 64 15.83 -9.96 0.59
C PRO A 64 14.30 -10.03 0.75
N PHE A 65 13.82 -9.71 1.95
CA PHE A 65 12.42 -9.68 2.32
C PHE A 65 11.54 -8.92 1.30
N ALA A 66 11.98 -7.73 0.87
CA ALA A 66 11.25 -6.87 -0.05
C ALA A 66 10.93 -7.54 -1.39
N ILE A 67 11.85 -8.35 -1.90
CA ILE A 67 11.68 -9.04 -3.20
C ILE A 67 10.55 -10.05 -3.09
N GLY A 68 10.60 -10.94 -2.09
CA GLY A 68 9.56 -11.94 -1.87
C GLY A 68 8.19 -11.31 -1.63
N ALA A 69 8.15 -10.29 -0.78
CA ALA A 69 6.94 -9.53 -0.47
C ALA A 69 6.32 -8.89 -1.72
N PHE A 70 7.14 -8.22 -2.55
CA PHE A 70 6.69 -7.57 -3.78
C PHE A 70 6.12 -8.58 -4.79
N PHE A 71 6.79 -9.70 -5.01
CA PHE A 71 6.31 -10.72 -5.94
C PHE A 71 5.02 -11.37 -5.45
N ALA A 72 4.89 -11.68 -4.17
CA ALA A 72 3.65 -12.26 -3.62
C ALA A 72 2.48 -11.26 -3.67
N GLY A 73 2.70 -10.01 -3.28
CA GLY A 73 1.70 -8.95 -3.39
C GLY A 73 1.27 -8.69 -4.83
N GLY A 74 2.23 -8.63 -5.77
CA GLY A 74 1.98 -8.51 -7.20
C GLY A 74 1.20 -9.70 -7.76
N LEU A 75 1.54 -10.93 -7.36
CA LEU A 75 0.82 -12.14 -7.75
C LEU A 75 -0.62 -12.13 -7.21
N ALA A 76 -0.81 -11.76 -5.97
CA ALA A 76 -2.14 -11.62 -5.38
C ALA A 76 -2.99 -10.57 -6.13
N ALA A 77 -2.42 -9.39 -6.39
CA ALA A 77 -3.09 -8.33 -7.13
C ALA A 77 -3.47 -8.75 -8.55
N THR A 78 -2.55 -9.37 -9.28
CA THR A 78 -2.83 -9.87 -10.65
C THR A 78 -3.86 -10.98 -10.65
N THR A 79 -3.86 -11.85 -9.64
CA THR A 79 -4.86 -12.92 -9.49
C THR A 79 -6.24 -12.33 -9.20
N ILE A 80 -6.33 -11.31 -8.34
CA ILE A 80 -7.59 -10.59 -8.06
C ILE A 80 -8.14 -10.00 -9.37
N LEU A 81 -7.31 -9.28 -10.15
CA LEU A 81 -7.72 -8.70 -11.43
C LEU A 81 -8.19 -9.77 -12.43
N PHE A 82 -7.44 -10.85 -12.56
CA PHE A 82 -7.76 -11.94 -13.47
C PHE A 82 -9.10 -12.62 -13.11
N LEU A 83 -9.34 -12.90 -11.83
CA LEU A 83 -10.60 -13.47 -11.40
C LEU A 83 -11.77 -12.50 -11.60
N HIS A 84 -11.55 -11.21 -11.35
CA HIS A 84 -12.56 -10.19 -11.56
C HIS A 84 -13.01 -10.11 -13.03
N GLU A 85 -12.09 -10.23 -13.99
CA GLU A 85 -12.40 -10.24 -15.43
C GLU A 85 -13.09 -11.54 -15.88
N LYS A 86 -12.79 -12.67 -15.25
CA LYS A 86 -13.26 -14.00 -15.68
C LYS A 86 -14.49 -14.50 -14.95
N THR A 87 -14.85 -13.93 -13.82
CA THR A 87 -15.96 -14.40 -12.99
C THR A 87 -17.00 -13.30 -12.78
N LYS A 88 -18.22 -13.69 -12.47
CA LYS A 88 -19.31 -12.78 -12.08
C LYS A 88 -19.40 -12.58 -10.56
N LEU A 89 -18.37 -13.00 -9.82
CA LEU A 89 -18.33 -12.87 -8.38
C LEU A 89 -18.22 -11.40 -7.97
N LYS A 90 -18.81 -11.07 -6.83
CA LYS A 90 -18.61 -9.75 -6.22
C LYS A 90 -17.13 -9.56 -5.88
N GLN A 91 -16.65 -8.36 -6.06
CA GLN A 91 -15.25 -8.03 -5.87
C GLN A 91 -14.72 -8.37 -4.47
N ASP A 92 -15.48 -8.03 -3.43
CA ASP A 92 -15.12 -8.36 -2.04
C ASP A 92 -14.97 -9.87 -1.81
N THR A 93 -15.77 -10.69 -2.52
CA THR A 93 -15.67 -12.16 -2.46
C THR A 93 -14.35 -12.63 -3.08
N ILE A 94 -13.93 -12.05 -4.20
CA ILE A 94 -12.65 -12.38 -4.86
C ILE A 94 -11.49 -11.97 -3.97
N ILE A 95 -11.53 -10.76 -3.44
CA ILE A 95 -10.50 -10.22 -2.55
C ILE A 95 -10.38 -11.11 -1.30
N GLY A 96 -11.49 -11.43 -0.65
CA GLY A 96 -11.51 -12.31 0.53
C GLY A 96 -11.00 -13.73 0.25
N LEU A 97 -11.33 -14.29 -0.91
CA LEU A 97 -10.85 -15.62 -1.32
C LEU A 97 -9.31 -15.62 -1.51
N ILE A 98 -8.79 -14.63 -2.23
CA ILE A 98 -7.33 -14.52 -2.47
C ILE A 98 -6.60 -14.23 -1.16
N PHE A 99 -7.11 -13.30 -0.35
CA PHE A 99 -6.56 -12.99 0.97
C PHE A 99 -6.42 -14.26 1.81
N THR A 100 -7.52 -14.99 2.02
CA THR A 100 -7.51 -16.19 2.88
C THR A 100 -6.61 -17.29 2.33
N SER A 101 -6.59 -17.47 1.01
CA SER A 101 -5.75 -18.49 0.36
C SER A 101 -4.25 -18.17 0.50
N PHE A 102 -3.85 -16.93 0.21
CA PHE A 102 -2.47 -16.53 0.33
C PHE A 102 -2.00 -16.52 1.78
N PHE A 103 -2.81 -15.96 2.68
CA PHE A 103 -2.48 -15.91 4.10
C PHE A 103 -2.35 -17.31 4.70
N GLY A 104 -3.32 -18.20 4.43
CA GLY A 104 -3.27 -19.59 4.87
C GLY A 104 -2.05 -20.34 4.32
N PHE A 105 -1.73 -20.15 3.03
CA PHE A 105 -0.53 -20.72 2.43
C PHE A 105 0.76 -20.13 3.04
N GLY A 106 0.77 -18.85 3.34
CA GLY A 106 1.90 -18.20 4.01
C GLY A 106 2.14 -18.78 5.41
N LEU A 107 1.09 -18.92 6.22
CA LEU A 107 1.20 -19.55 7.53
C LEU A 107 1.65 -21.01 7.46
N PHE A 108 1.19 -21.75 6.46
CA PHE A 108 1.67 -23.11 6.20
C PHE A 108 3.18 -23.14 5.92
N LEU A 109 3.67 -22.27 5.04
CA LEU A 109 5.11 -22.15 4.74
C LEU A 109 5.92 -21.79 6.00
N VAL A 110 5.44 -20.84 6.79
CA VAL A 110 6.09 -20.47 8.07
C VAL A 110 6.16 -21.66 9.01
N SER A 111 5.08 -22.45 9.10
CA SER A 111 5.02 -23.64 9.97
C SER A 111 5.99 -24.75 9.55
N VAL A 112 6.23 -24.91 8.25
CA VAL A 112 7.16 -25.93 7.71
C VAL A 112 8.58 -25.41 7.65
N SER A 113 8.81 -24.10 7.77
CA SER A 113 10.12 -23.49 7.69
C SER A 113 11.04 -23.94 8.84
N PRO A 114 12.28 -24.37 8.55
CA PRO A 114 13.25 -24.70 9.59
C PRO A 114 13.82 -23.46 10.28
N ILE A 115 13.56 -22.26 9.75
CA ILE A 115 14.05 -20.99 10.27
C ILE A 115 12.94 -20.34 11.09
N PRO A 116 13.20 -19.91 12.33
CA PRO A 116 12.20 -19.19 13.12
C PRO A 116 11.93 -17.81 12.47
N ILE A 117 10.85 -17.72 11.72
CA ILE A 117 10.39 -16.45 11.14
C ILE A 117 9.61 -15.73 12.24
N ASP A 118 10.09 -14.56 12.63
CA ASP A 118 9.36 -13.71 13.58
C ASP A 118 8.17 -13.03 12.88
N VAL A 119 7.05 -13.77 12.87
CA VAL A 119 5.78 -13.29 12.31
C VAL A 119 5.32 -12.01 13.01
N ARG A 120 5.64 -11.85 14.30
CA ARG A 120 5.25 -10.68 15.08
C ARG A 120 5.89 -9.40 14.53
N SER A 121 7.15 -9.45 14.10
CA SER A 121 7.85 -8.28 13.52
C SER A 121 7.23 -7.85 12.18
N ILE A 122 6.70 -8.80 11.40
CA ILE A 122 5.99 -8.50 10.14
C ILE A 122 4.70 -7.73 10.41
N PHE A 123 3.93 -8.14 11.43
CA PHE A 123 2.66 -7.49 11.75
C PHE A 123 2.79 -6.15 12.46
N LEU A 124 3.73 -6.04 13.39
CA LEU A 124 3.91 -4.82 14.19
C LEU A 124 4.85 -3.80 13.55
N GLY A 125 5.72 -4.24 12.64
CA GLY A 125 6.76 -3.39 12.07
C GLY A 125 7.83 -2.99 13.10
N ASN A 126 8.85 -2.27 12.64
CA ASN A 126 9.86 -1.68 13.51
C ASN A 126 10.42 -0.40 12.88
N ILE A 127 9.64 0.67 12.96
CA ILE A 127 9.97 1.96 12.35
C ILE A 127 11.27 2.57 12.89
N LEU A 128 11.66 2.25 14.13
CA LEU A 128 12.85 2.81 14.76
C LEU A 128 14.14 2.06 14.39
N SER A 129 14.03 0.83 13.85
CA SER A 129 15.16 -0.03 13.52
C SER A 129 15.42 -0.14 12.00
N ILE A 130 14.97 0.84 11.22
CA ILE A 130 15.15 0.83 9.77
C ILE A 130 16.61 1.07 9.43
N SER A 131 17.21 0.15 8.65
CA SER A 131 18.60 0.31 8.19
C SER A 131 18.74 1.46 7.17
N PRO A 132 19.92 2.06 7.03
CA PRO A 132 20.16 3.07 6.00
C PRO A 132 19.89 2.55 4.56
N ALA A 133 20.18 1.27 4.31
CA ALA A 133 19.93 0.63 3.01
C ALA A 133 18.43 0.49 2.73
N ASP A 134 17.64 0.07 3.73
CA ASP A 134 16.19 -0.01 3.62
C ASP A 134 15.57 1.38 3.44
N THR A 135 16.09 2.39 4.15
CA THR A 135 15.66 3.79 3.99
C THR A 135 15.84 4.26 2.55
N LEU A 136 16.99 3.99 1.92
CA LEU A 136 17.22 4.36 0.52
C LEU A 136 16.28 3.63 -0.42
N GLN A 137 16.06 2.32 -0.23
CA GLN A 137 15.12 1.53 -1.02
C GLN A 137 13.70 2.12 -0.92
N LEU A 138 13.26 2.44 0.29
CA LEU A 138 11.95 3.05 0.55
C LEU A 138 11.81 4.41 -0.15
N LEU A 139 12.83 5.26 -0.06
CA LEU A 139 12.83 6.57 -0.74
C LEU A 139 12.72 6.42 -2.25
N ILE A 140 13.41 5.45 -2.85
CA ILE A 140 13.31 5.15 -4.29
C ILE A 140 11.90 4.71 -4.65
N ILE A 141 11.30 3.77 -3.91
CA ILE A 141 9.93 3.31 -4.15
C ILE A 141 8.96 4.48 -4.03
N CYS A 142 9.10 5.30 -2.99
CA CYS A 142 8.30 6.49 -2.77
C CYS A 142 8.41 7.49 -3.93
N ALA A 143 9.62 7.80 -4.36
CA ALA A 143 9.87 8.75 -5.45
C ALA A 143 9.26 8.25 -6.78
N VAL A 144 9.45 6.97 -7.12
CA VAL A 144 8.87 6.36 -8.31
C VAL A 144 7.34 6.39 -8.25
N THR A 145 6.76 6.01 -7.12
CA THR A 145 5.29 5.99 -6.95
C THR A 145 4.71 7.39 -7.06
N ILE A 146 5.28 8.39 -6.37
CA ILE A 146 4.81 9.77 -6.43
C ILE A 146 4.92 10.31 -7.87
N THR A 147 6.04 10.06 -8.54
CA THR A 147 6.26 10.52 -9.92
C THR A 147 5.25 9.90 -10.88
N CYS A 148 5.04 8.58 -10.80
CA CYS A 148 4.04 7.90 -11.62
C CYS A 148 2.63 8.41 -11.34
N LEU A 149 2.26 8.58 -10.08
CA LEU A 149 0.96 9.12 -9.70
C LEU A 149 0.78 10.56 -10.15
N ALA A 150 1.80 11.42 -10.04
CA ALA A 150 1.75 12.81 -10.49
C ALA A 150 1.61 12.95 -12.00
N ILE A 151 2.21 12.05 -12.78
CA ILE A 151 2.11 12.05 -14.25
C ILE A 151 0.76 11.48 -14.69
N LEU A 152 0.34 10.36 -14.11
CA LEU A 152 -0.80 9.56 -14.57
C LEU A 152 -2.08 9.78 -13.76
N TRP A 153 -2.13 10.79 -12.88
CA TRP A 153 -3.26 10.97 -11.96
C TRP A 153 -4.61 11.15 -12.67
N LYS A 154 -4.62 11.86 -13.82
CA LYS A 154 -5.85 12.05 -14.63
C LYS A 154 -6.29 10.75 -15.29
N ASP A 155 -5.34 10.00 -15.80
CA ASP A 155 -5.61 8.72 -16.47
C ASP A 155 -6.15 7.69 -15.48
N PHE A 156 -5.58 7.63 -14.28
CA PHE A 156 -6.10 6.81 -13.18
C PHE A 156 -7.48 7.29 -12.74
N LEU A 157 -7.69 8.61 -12.63
CA LEU A 157 -8.98 9.14 -12.23
C LEU A 157 -10.08 8.69 -13.20
N VAL A 158 -9.89 8.87 -14.50
CA VAL A 158 -10.83 8.45 -15.54
C VAL A 158 -11.06 6.94 -15.48
N LEU A 159 -9.99 6.14 -15.37
CA LEU A 159 -10.07 4.69 -15.29
C LEU A 159 -10.89 4.19 -14.10
N PHE A 160 -10.64 4.75 -12.92
CA PHE A 160 -11.31 4.30 -11.69
C PHE A 160 -12.73 4.83 -11.55
N PHE A 161 -13.03 5.98 -12.16
CA PHE A 161 -14.37 6.53 -12.19
C PHE A 161 -15.26 5.81 -13.20
N ASP A 162 -14.83 5.72 -14.47
CA ASP A 162 -15.55 5.05 -15.55
C ASP A 162 -14.59 4.34 -16.53
N GLU A 163 -14.52 3.03 -16.41
CA GLU A 163 -13.66 2.20 -17.22
C GLU A 163 -14.06 2.18 -18.72
N LEU A 164 -15.37 2.25 -19.02
CA LEU A 164 -15.86 2.27 -20.39
C LEU A 164 -15.49 3.60 -21.06
N HIS A 165 -15.58 4.69 -20.33
CA HIS A 165 -15.14 5.99 -20.80
C HIS A 165 -13.63 6.02 -21.06
N ALA A 166 -12.81 5.46 -20.15
CA ALA A 166 -11.38 5.32 -20.35
C ALA A 166 -11.04 4.55 -21.62
N GLN A 167 -11.75 3.45 -21.90
CA GLN A 167 -11.60 2.68 -23.15
C GLN A 167 -11.98 3.50 -24.39
N SER A 168 -13.05 4.29 -24.33
CA SER A 168 -13.49 5.14 -25.43
C SER A 168 -12.47 6.24 -25.79
N LEU A 169 -11.69 6.68 -24.80
CA LEU A 169 -10.57 7.61 -24.98
C LEU A 169 -9.29 6.94 -25.52
N GLY A 170 -9.34 5.63 -25.79
CA GLY A 170 -8.21 4.87 -26.30
C GLY A 170 -7.18 4.46 -25.26
N GLN A 171 -7.50 4.58 -23.96
CA GLN A 171 -6.61 4.15 -22.89
C GLN A 171 -6.53 2.62 -22.80
N ASN A 172 -5.33 2.08 -22.62
CA ASN A 172 -5.15 0.67 -22.33
C ASN A 172 -5.46 0.41 -20.83
N THR A 173 -6.75 0.20 -20.53
CA THR A 173 -7.25 0.03 -19.15
C THR A 173 -6.58 -1.13 -18.40
N ARG A 174 -6.23 -2.21 -19.13
CA ARG A 174 -5.56 -3.36 -18.52
C ARG A 174 -4.14 -3.00 -18.05
N LEU A 175 -3.38 -2.33 -18.90
CA LEU A 175 -2.01 -1.89 -18.55
C LEU A 175 -2.04 -0.91 -17.40
N MET A 176 -2.98 0.05 -17.42
CA MET A 176 -3.16 1.03 -16.34
C MET A 176 -3.53 0.38 -15.01
N LYS A 177 -4.42 -0.60 -15.00
CA LYS A 177 -4.74 -1.39 -13.80
C LYS A 177 -3.51 -2.11 -13.27
N VAL A 178 -2.78 -2.82 -14.14
CA VAL A 178 -1.56 -3.54 -13.74
C VAL A 178 -0.54 -2.56 -13.15
N LEU A 179 -0.33 -1.41 -13.79
CA LEU A 179 0.59 -0.38 -13.29
C LEU A 179 0.15 0.12 -11.90
N PHE A 180 -1.13 0.47 -11.72
CA PHE A 180 -1.65 0.92 -10.44
C PHE A 180 -1.45 -0.12 -9.34
N PHE A 181 -1.79 -1.38 -9.61
CA PHE A 181 -1.61 -2.46 -8.63
C PHE A 181 -0.15 -2.78 -8.33
N THR A 182 0.74 -2.60 -9.30
CA THR A 182 2.18 -2.71 -9.07
C THR A 182 2.67 -1.61 -8.14
N LEU A 183 2.25 -0.36 -8.35
CA LEU A 183 2.56 0.77 -7.48
C LEU A 183 1.97 0.58 -6.08
N LEU A 184 0.73 0.12 -6.01
CA LEU A 184 0.06 -0.17 -4.74
C LEU A 184 0.78 -1.28 -3.97
N SER A 185 1.13 -2.40 -4.64
CA SER A 185 1.89 -3.49 -4.02
C SER A 185 3.26 -3.02 -3.53
N ALA A 186 4.01 -2.28 -4.35
CA ALA A 186 5.31 -1.74 -3.97
C ALA A 186 5.20 -0.81 -2.76
N SER A 187 4.21 0.09 -2.75
CA SER A 187 3.98 1.02 -1.63
C SER A 187 3.52 0.31 -0.37
N THR A 188 2.66 -0.71 -0.50
CA THR A 188 2.21 -1.55 0.62
C THR A 188 3.39 -2.31 1.25
N VAL A 189 4.27 -2.88 0.43
CA VAL A 189 5.48 -3.57 0.92
C VAL A 189 6.43 -2.60 1.61
N ALA A 190 6.64 -1.41 1.04
CA ALA A 190 7.44 -0.36 1.65
C ALA A 190 6.87 0.06 3.02
N ALA A 191 5.56 0.26 3.09
CA ALA A 191 4.86 0.58 4.31
C ALA A 191 4.94 -0.55 5.35
N LEU A 192 4.78 -1.80 4.91
CA LEU A 192 4.85 -2.99 5.78
C LEU A 192 6.20 -3.12 6.49
N GLN A 193 7.30 -2.85 5.78
CA GLN A 193 8.65 -2.88 6.34
C GLN A 193 8.87 -1.83 7.44
N THR A 194 8.17 -0.70 7.35
CA THR A 194 8.34 0.43 8.27
C THR A 194 7.38 0.36 9.45
N VAL A 195 6.09 0.29 9.17
CA VAL A 195 5.03 0.47 10.17
C VAL A 195 4.28 -0.82 10.51
N GLY A 196 4.54 -1.90 9.77
CA GLY A 196 3.88 -3.20 9.96
C GLY A 196 2.48 -3.27 9.34
N ALA A 197 1.96 -4.50 9.23
CA ALA A 197 0.72 -4.78 8.50
C ALA A 197 -0.51 -4.05 9.07
N PHE A 198 -0.67 -3.99 10.38
CA PHE A 198 -1.85 -3.36 10.99
C PHE A 198 -1.97 -1.88 10.67
N LEU A 199 -0.85 -1.13 10.73
CA LEU A 199 -0.90 0.29 10.44
C LEU A 199 -1.00 0.58 8.95
N VAL A 200 -0.44 -0.28 8.10
CA VAL A 200 -0.58 -0.19 6.63
C VAL A 200 -2.04 -0.29 6.21
N ILE A 201 -2.80 -1.23 6.75
CA ILE A 201 -4.23 -1.38 6.46
C ILE A 201 -4.96 -0.07 6.77
N ALA A 202 -4.69 0.51 7.94
CA ALA A 202 -5.27 1.79 8.35
C ALA A 202 -4.86 2.92 7.40
N MET A 203 -3.58 3.03 7.05
CA MET A 203 -3.05 4.09 6.17
C MET A 203 -3.58 4.00 4.73
N VAL A 204 -3.88 2.79 4.24
CA VAL A 204 -4.38 2.59 2.87
C VAL A 204 -5.91 2.77 2.78
N ILE A 205 -6.65 2.66 3.88
CA ILE A 205 -8.12 2.71 3.85
C ILE A 205 -8.64 4.00 4.45
N ILE A 206 -8.23 4.34 5.68
CA ILE A 206 -8.83 5.42 6.47
C ILE A 206 -8.75 6.78 5.78
N PRO A 207 -7.61 7.22 5.22
CA PRO A 207 -7.51 8.53 4.61
C PRO A 207 -8.51 8.74 3.47
N GLY A 208 -8.56 7.82 2.53
CA GLY A 208 -9.48 7.89 1.39
C GLY A 208 -10.95 7.82 1.81
N ALA A 209 -11.28 6.94 2.76
CA ALA A 209 -12.64 6.81 3.28
C ALA A 209 -13.09 8.09 3.99
N THR A 210 -12.24 8.67 4.84
CA THR A 210 -12.55 9.93 5.55
C THR A 210 -12.73 11.08 4.55
N ALA A 211 -11.82 11.20 3.59
CA ALA A 211 -11.89 12.26 2.59
C ALA A 211 -13.13 12.11 1.69
N TYR A 212 -13.50 10.88 1.31
CA TYR A 212 -14.71 10.59 0.55
C TYR A 212 -16.00 11.01 1.31
N LEU A 213 -16.02 10.82 2.63
CA LEU A 213 -17.15 11.22 3.47
C LEU A 213 -17.23 12.74 3.69
N LEU A 214 -16.11 13.46 3.59
CA LEU A 214 -16.04 14.90 3.87
C LEU A 214 -16.12 15.77 2.62
N SER A 215 -15.95 15.22 1.42
CA SER A 215 -15.88 16.00 0.18
C SER A 215 -16.40 15.24 -1.03
N ASP A 216 -17.21 15.93 -1.82
CA ASP A 216 -17.70 15.44 -3.12
C ASP A 216 -16.71 15.71 -4.27
N ARG A 217 -15.57 16.37 -3.99
CA ARG A 217 -14.56 16.69 -5.00
C ARG A 217 -13.32 15.82 -4.84
N PHE A 218 -12.99 15.04 -5.87
CA PHE A 218 -11.82 14.16 -5.86
C PHE A 218 -10.50 14.89 -5.57
N GLU A 219 -10.29 16.08 -6.12
CA GLU A 219 -9.10 16.89 -5.86
C GLU A 219 -8.94 17.17 -4.36
N THR A 220 -10.02 17.55 -3.68
CA THR A 220 -10.02 17.76 -2.24
C THR A 220 -9.72 16.47 -1.48
N VAL A 221 -10.31 15.35 -1.90
CA VAL A 221 -10.06 14.01 -1.33
C VAL A 221 -8.58 13.63 -1.43
N SER A 222 -7.95 13.93 -2.55
CA SER A 222 -6.54 13.60 -2.78
C SER A 222 -5.56 14.48 -1.97
N TYR A 223 -5.90 15.76 -1.75
CA TYR A 223 -5.00 16.73 -1.10
C TYR A 223 -5.24 16.93 0.40
N THR A 224 -6.39 16.56 0.96
CA THR A 224 -6.70 16.77 2.39
C THR A 224 -5.74 16.08 3.35
N HIS A 225 -4.98 15.07 2.89
CA HIS A 225 -4.00 14.37 3.71
C HIS A 225 -2.56 14.84 3.49
N LEU A 226 -2.30 15.61 2.44
CA LEU A 226 -0.99 16.23 2.21
C LEU A 226 -0.89 17.63 2.85
N THR A 227 -2.02 18.26 3.08
CA THR A 227 -2.10 19.54 3.79
C THR A 227 -2.88 19.32 5.08
N LEU A 228 -2.28 19.66 6.22
CA LEU A 228 -3.01 19.77 7.48
C LEU A 228 -4.30 20.57 7.24
N PRO A 229 -5.43 20.21 7.88
CA PRO A 229 -6.68 20.91 7.67
C PRO A 229 -6.54 22.37 8.06
N THR A 230 -6.25 23.22 7.11
CA THR A 230 -6.53 24.62 7.27
C THR A 230 -8.04 24.73 7.21
N LYS A 231 -8.59 24.91 8.40
CA LYS A 231 -9.96 25.29 8.66
C LYS A 231 -10.31 26.51 7.80
N ASP A 232 -10.97 26.30 6.68
CA ASP A 232 -11.83 27.29 6.07
C ASP A 232 -13.02 26.55 5.47
N SER A 233 -13.92 26.48 6.35
CA SER A 233 -15.32 26.16 6.21
C SER A 233 -16.10 27.40 5.74
N VAL A 234 -17.02 27.21 5.03
CA VAL A 234 -18.46 27.63 5.09
C VAL A 234 -19.08 27.24 3.78
#